data_e7836f7199ac701c09a64833de90eced
#
_entry.id   e7836f7199ac701c09a64833de90eced
#
_cell.length_a   1.000
_cell.length_b   1.000
_cell.length_c   1.000
_cell.angle_alpha   90.00
_cell.angle_beta   90.00
_cell.angle_gamma   90.00
#
_symmetry.space_group_name_H-M   'P 1'
#
loop_
_entity.id
_entity.type
_entity.pdbx_description
1 polymer ?
#
loop_
_entity_poly.entity_id
_entity_poly.type
_entity_poly.pdbx_seq_one_letter_code
_entity_poly.pdbx_strand_id
1 'polypeptide(L)'
;MSNIVLETKNLGISFGGLKAVNGVNLQIEKGEIYGLIGPNGAGKTTVFNLLTGVYQPTEGTFFLNGKELRKMSQERINHEGIARTFQNIRLFNNMTVVRNVMVGLHNRPEFKCSMFESFFRLPRHFKAEREMRKKAIEILDIFGLAEERNTLACNLPYGKQRKLEIARALATEPKLLLLDEPAAGMNPHETEDLRKTVQLLREKFDITILLIEHDLKFVSGICDRITVLNFGTVIAQGSAKDALNDPEVIKAYIGK
;
A
#
# COMPACT_ATOMS: atom_id res chain seq x y z
N MET A 1 -6.96 22.51 -10.53
CA MET A 1 -6.15 21.30 -10.84
C MET A 1 -6.87 20.13 -10.20
N SER A 2 -7.05 19.01 -10.89
CA SER A 2 -7.73 17.84 -10.30
C SER A 2 -6.94 17.34 -9.10
N ASN A 3 -7.61 17.16 -7.96
CA ASN A 3 -6.99 16.65 -6.73
C ASN A 3 -6.84 15.11 -6.75
N ILE A 4 -6.97 14.50 -7.94
CA ILE A 4 -6.98 13.04 -8.14
C ILE A 4 -5.55 12.53 -8.22
N VAL A 5 -5.21 11.63 -7.31
CA VAL A 5 -3.92 10.92 -7.26
C VAL A 5 -3.95 9.64 -8.09
N LEU A 6 -4.99 8.82 -7.95
CA LEU A 6 -5.16 7.61 -8.75
C LEU A 6 -6.45 7.71 -9.57
N GLU A 7 -6.36 7.47 -10.87
CA GLU A 7 -7.50 7.30 -11.76
C GLU A 7 -7.36 6.00 -12.54
N THR A 8 -8.42 5.19 -12.61
CA THR A 8 -8.50 4.06 -13.53
C THR A 8 -9.64 4.27 -14.51
N LYS A 9 -9.41 3.93 -15.79
CA LYS A 9 -10.41 4.07 -16.87
C LYS A 9 -10.64 2.71 -17.52
N ASN A 10 -11.83 2.15 -17.29
CA ASN A 10 -12.25 0.85 -17.79
C ASN A 10 -11.22 -0.25 -17.56
N LEU A 11 -10.58 -0.23 -16.38
CA LEU A 11 -9.50 -1.15 -16.05
C LEU A 11 -10.00 -2.59 -16.03
N GLY A 12 -9.39 -3.46 -16.83
CA GLY A 12 -9.81 -4.84 -16.97
C GLY A 12 -8.67 -5.80 -17.27
N ILE A 13 -8.85 -7.06 -16.85
CA ILE A 13 -7.97 -8.16 -17.19
C ILE A 13 -8.76 -9.47 -17.34
N SER A 14 -8.39 -10.25 -18.35
CA SER A 14 -8.91 -11.58 -18.60
C SER A 14 -7.79 -12.61 -18.55
N PHE A 15 -8.07 -13.76 -17.95
CA PHE A 15 -7.20 -14.94 -17.90
C PHE A 15 -7.92 -16.10 -18.58
N GLY A 16 -7.43 -16.56 -19.75
CA GLY A 16 -7.99 -17.71 -20.44
C GLY A 16 -9.52 -17.65 -20.68
N GLY A 17 -10.09 -16.47 -20.95
CA GLY A 17 -11.52 -16.28 -21.13
C GLY A 17 -12.31 -15.87 -19.90
N LEU A 18 -11.77 -15.99 -18.68
CA LEU A 18 -12.37 -15.48 -17.46
C LEU A 18 -11.99 -14.00 -17.26
N LYS A 19 -12.97 -13.10 -17.25
CA LYS A 19 -12.76 -11.70 -16.87
C LYS A 19 -12.66 -11.60 -15.35
N ALA A 20 -11.42 -11.51 -14.84
CA ALA A 20 -11.16 -11.38 -13.40
C ALA A 20 -11.39 -9.96 -12.87
N VAL A 21 -11.22 -8.96 -13.74
CA VAL A 21 -11.57 -7.54 -13.48
C VAL A 21 -12.19 -7.01 -14.77
N ASN A 22 -13.32 -6.33 -14.66
CA ASN A 22 -14.09 -5.89 -15.81
C ASN A 22 -14.54 -4.43 -15.65
N GLY A 23 -13.90 -3.52 -16.38
CA GLY A 23 -14.33 -2.13 -16.51
C GLY A 23 -14.27 -1.30 -15.21
N VAL A 24 -13.30 -1.57 -14.33
CA VAL A 24 -13.21 -0.88 -13.05
C VAL A 24 -12.75 0.56 -13.25
N ASN A 25 -13.56 1.51 -12.76
CA ASN A 25 -13.30 2.94 -12.76
C ASN A 25 -13.15 3.41 -11.30
N LEU A 26 -11.96 3.89 -10.93
CA LEU A 26 -11.65 4.44 -9.62
C LEU A 26 -11.14 5.87 -9.78
N GLN A 27 -11.50 6.73 -8.84
CA GLN A 27 -10.91 8.05 -8.68
C GLN A 27 -10.65 8.27 -7.19
N ILE A 28 -9.36 8.38 -6.82
CA ILE A 28 -8.91 8.55 -5.45
C ILE A 28 -8.25 9.91 -5.34
N GLU A 29 -8.73 10.71 -4.39
CA GLU A 29 -8.23 12.06 -4.17
C GLU A 29 -7.00 12.06 -3.27
N LYS A 30 -6.25 13.17 -3.32
CA LYS A 30 -5.06 13.35 -2.50
C LYS A 30 -5.42 13.37 -1.00
N GLY A 31 -4.65 12.61 -0.20
CA GLY A 31 -4.86 12.51 1.24
C GLY A 31 -6.06 11.66 1.66
N GLU A 32 -6.71 10.97 0.71
CA GLU A 32 -7.84 10.10 0.99
C GLU A 32 -7.37 8.72 1.46
N ILE A 33 -8.09 8.12 2.40
CA ILE A 33 -8.02 6.69 2.71
C ILE A 33 -9.19 6.02 1.99
N TYR A 34 -8.89 5.30 0.92
CA TYR A 34 -9.87 4.65 0.07
C TYR A 34 -9.87 3.14 0.26
N GLY A 35 -11.05 2.54 0.40
CA GLY A 35 -11.20 1.10 0.54
C GLY A 35 -11.63 0.42 -0.76
N LEU A 36 -10.96 -0.69 -1.11
CA LEU A 36 -11.40 -1.61 -2.16
C LEU A 36 -11.82 -2.91 -1.49
N ILE A 37 -13.12 -3.12 -1.36
CA ILE A 37 -13.69 -4.24 -0.60
C ILE A 37 -14.50 -5.19 -1.49
N GLY A 38 -14.93 -6.30 -0.94
CA GLY A 38 -15.75 -7.30 -1.62
C GLY A 38 -15.48 -8.71 -1.12
N PRO A 39 -16.30 -9.69 -1.48
CA PRO A 39 -16.12 -11.09 -1.10
C PRO A 39 -14.79 -11.67 -1.58
N ASN A 40 -14.43 -12.87 -1.09
CA ASN A 40 -13.29 -13.61 -1.60
C ASN A 40 -13.51 -13.94 -3.07
N GLY A 41 -12.46 -13.77 -3.88
CA GLY A 41 -12.57 -13.96 -5.34
C GLY A 41 -13.18 -12.78 -6.11
N ALA A 42 -13.56 -11.67 -5.45
CA ALA A 42 -14.16 -10.52 -6.12
C ALA A 42 -13.22 -9.77 -7.10
N GLY A 43 -11.90 -10.06 -7.10
CA GLY A 43 -10.93 -9.41 -7.97
C GLY A 43 -10.06 -8.32 -7.32
N LYS A 44 -10.20 -8.07 -6.02
CA LYS A 44 -9.47 -7.01 -5.30
C LYS A 44 -7.95 -7.09 -5.46
N THR A 45 -7.35 -8.24 -5.13
CA THR A 45 -5.90 -8.47 -5.28
C THR A 45 -5.46 -8.39 -6.74
N THR A 46 -6.35 -8.76 -7.69
CA THR A 46 -6.09 -8.60 -9.13
C THR A 46 -5.98 -7.13 -9.51
N VAL A 47 -6.85 -6.25 -8.99
CA VAL A 47 -6.73 -4.79 -9.17
C VAL A 47 -5.40 -4.29 -8.62
N PHE A 48 -4.99 -4.70 -7.40
CA PHE A 48 -3.68 -4.32 -6.85
C PHE A 48 -2.52 -4.80 -7.73
N ASN A 49 -2.61 -6.01 -8.27
CA ASN A 49 -1.61 -6.55 -9.19
C ASN A 49 -1.52 -5.75 -10.50
N LEU A 50 -2.65 -5.24 -11.00
CA LEU A 50 -2.68 -4.32 -12.15
C LEU A 50 -2.01 -2.98 -11.82
N LEU A 51 -2.39 -2.35 -10.70
CA LEU A 51 -1.85 -1.05 -10.27
C LEU A 51 -0.35 -1.09 -9.95
N THR A 52 0.18 -2.25 -9.61
CA THR A 52 1.61 -2.45 -9.30
C THR A 52 2.42 -3.05 -10.45
N GLY A 53 1.79 -3.30 -11.61
CA GLY A 53 2.47 -3.83 -12.80
C GLY A 53 2.89 -5.30 -12.70
N VAL A 54 2.38 -6.04 -11.70
CA VAL A 54 2.52 -7.51 -11.62
C VAL A 54 1.77 -8.16 -12.80
N TYR A 55 0.59 -7.61 -13.11
CA TYR A 55 -0.16 -7.93 -14.32
C TYR A 55 -0.29 -6.70 -15.20
N GLN A 56 -0.36 -6.91 -16.51
CA GLN A 56 -0.68 -5.86 -17.45
C GLN A 56 -2.17 -5.91 -17.79
N PRO A 57 -2.88 -4.77 -17.79
CA PRO A 57 -4.29 -4.74 -18.15
C PRO A 57 -4.50 -5.15 -19.61
N THR A 58 -5.48 -6.02 -19.85
CA THR A 58 -5.92 -6.36 -21.21
C THR A 58 -6.81 -5.26 -21.80
N GLU A 59 -7.58 -4.58 -20.95
CA GLU A 59 -8.47 -3.48 -21.30
C GLU A 59 -8.24 -2.29 -20.36
N GLY A 60 -8.50 -1.08 -20.86
CA GLY A 60 -8.39 0.15 -20.08
C GLY A 60 -6.98 0.54 -19.68
N THR A 61 -6.88 1.47 -18.77
CA THR A 61 -5.60 2.05 -18.31
C THR A 61 -5.73 2.65 -16.91
N PHE A 62 -4.59 3.06 -16.32
CA PHE A 62 -4.59 3.78 -15.05
C PHE A 62 -3.51 4.87 -15.01
N PHE A 63 -3.78 5.88 -14.19
CA PHE A 63 -2.97 7.09 -14.10
C PHE A 63 -2.62 7.38 -12.64
N LEU A 64 -1.40 7.86 -12.41
CA LEU A 64 -0.98 8.43 -11.13
C LEU A 64 -0.66 9.91 -11.35
N ASN A 65 -1.39 10.82 -10.67
CA ASN A 65 -1.27 12.27 -10.87
C ASN A 65 -1.35 12.67 -12.35
N GLY A 66 -2.26 12.07 -13.11
CA GLY A 66 -2.45 12.32 -14.55
C GLY A 66 -1.43 11.66 -15.48
N LYS A 67 -0.39 11.01 -14.95
CA LYS A 67 0.59 10.26 -15.75
C LYS A 67 0.14 8.82 -15.94
N GLU A 68 0.01 8.37 -17.20
CA GLU A 68 -0.33 6.98 -17.50
C GLU A 68 0.80 6.02 -17.11
N LEU A 69 0.45 4.93 -16.40
CA LEU A 69 1.40 3.93 -15.93
C LEU A 69 1.25 2.57 -16.61
N ARG A 70 0.29 2.43 -17.52
CA ARG A 70 0.09 1.20 -18.30
C ARG A 70 1.39 0.79 -19.00
N LYS A 71 1.71 -0.51 -19.01
CA LYS A 71 2.92 -1.11 -19.59
C LYS A 71 4.24 -0.73 -18.89
N MET A 72 4.22 -0.02 -17.77
CA MET A 72 5.43 0.21 -16.99
C MET A 72 5.80 -1.05 -16.20
N SER A 73 7.11 -1.22 -15.94
CA SER A 73 7.60 -2.27 -15.03
C SER A 73 7.26 -1.93 -13.57
N GLN A 74 7.23 -2.95 -12.70
CA GLN A 74 7.00 -2.76 -11.26
C GLN A 74 7.97 -1.73 -10.64
N GLU A 75 9.25 -1.80 -11.03
CA GLU A 75 10.27 -0.86 -10.58
C GLU A 75 9.93 0.58 -10.97
N ARG A 76 9.54 0.82 -12.23
CA ARG A 76 9.14 2.15 -12.70
C ARG A 76 7.90 2.66 -12.00
N ILE A 77 6.89 1.81 -11.80
CA ILE A 77 5.66 2.17 -11.06
C ILE A 77 6.01 2.58 -9.62
N ASN A 78 6.93 1.85 -8.96
CA ASN A 78 7.41 2.22 -7.64
C ASN A 78 8.12 3.58 -7.65
N HIS A 79 8.99 3.83 -8.64
CA HIS A 79 9.67 5.13 -8.81
C HIS A 79 8.69 6.29 -9.09
N GLU A 80 7.57 6.04 -9.76
CA GLU A 80 6.53 7.06 -9.96
C GLU A 80 5.78 7.39 -8.65
N GLY A 81 5.86 6.51 -7.65
CA GLY A 81 5.35 6.76 -6.31
C GLY A 81 4.20 5.84 -5.87
N ILE A 82 4.09 4.62 -6.41
CA ILE A 82 3.20 3.60 -5.86
C ILE A 82 4.03 2.60 -5.05
N ALA A 83 3.74 2.47 -3.75
CA ALA A 83 4.30 1.42 -2.91
C ALA A 83 3.20 0.47 -2.44
N ARG A 84 3.53 -0.79 -2.18
CA ARG A 84 2.59 -1.83 -1.72
C ARG A 84 3.18 -2.65 -0.59
N THR A 85 2.35 -2.97 0.40
CA THR A 85 2.56 -4.11 1.31
C THR A 85 1.90 -5.35 0.71
N PHE A 86 2.24 -6.53 1.23
CA PHE A 86 1.68 -7.79 0.75
C PHE A 86 0.85 -8.45 1.84
N GLN A 87 -0.14 -9.25 1.46
CA GLN A 87 -0.97 -10.03 2.40
C GLN A 87 -0.09 -10.86 3.34
N ASN A 88 0.87 -11.61 2.79
CA ASN A 88 1.90 -12.27 3.59
C ASN A 88 3.07 -11.33 3.81
N ILE A 89 3.45 -11.10 5.07
CA ILE A 89 4.55 -10.20 5.43
C ILE A 89 5.84 -10.59 4.70
N ARG A 90 6.44 -9.63 3.98
CA ARG A 90 7.69 -9.81 3.22
C ARG A 90 8.79 -8.93 3.81
N LEU A 91 9.35 -9.36 4.94
CA LEU A 91 10.49 -8.69 5.56
C LEU A 91 11.81 -9.42 5.22
N PHE A 92 12.91 -8.70 5.31
CA PHE A 92 14.24 -9.30 5.34
C PHE A 92 14.49 -9.83 6.75
N ASN A 93 14.12 -11.08 6.99
CA ASN A 93 14.05 -11.69 8.31
C ASN A 93 15.38 -11.64 9.08
N ASN A 94 16.50 -11.80 8.38
CA ASN A 94 17.85 -11.79 8.94
C ASN A 94 18.48 -10.39 9.01
N MET A 95 17.72 -9.34 8.69
CA MET A 95 18.12 -7.95 8.88
C MET A 95 17.46 -7.36 10.12
N THR A 96 18.12 -6.37 10.71
CA THR A 96 17.54 -5.60 11.80
C THR A 96 16.37 -4.76 11.33
N VAL A 97 15.52 -4.35 12.27
CA VAL A 97 14.37 -3.46 12.04
C VAL A 97 14.79 -2.20 11.29
N VAL A 98 15.84 -1.50 11.76
CA VAL A 98 16.32 -0.29 11.08
C VAL A 98 16.84 -0.58 9.67
N ARG A 99 17.53 -1.69 9.44
CA ARG A 99 18.03 -2.05 8.10
C ARG A 99 16.90 -2.37 7.13
N ASN A 100 15.81 -2.98 7.60
CA ASN A 100 14.62 -3.18 6.76
C ASN A 100 14.08 -1.85 6.23
N VAL A 101 13.96 -0.81 7.07
CA VAL A 101 13.51 0.51 6.63
C VAL A 101 14.53 1.19 5.71
N MET A 102 15.83 1.07 6.00
CA MET A 102 16.89 1.62 5.16
C MET A 102 16.85 1.07 3.73
N VAL A 103 16.43 -0.19 3.52
CA VAL A 103 16.23 -0.73 2.15
C VAL A 103 15.23 0.10 1.36
N GLY A 104 14.14 0.57 1.99
CA GLY A 104 13.17 1.46 1.33
C GLY A 104 13.76 2.82 0.94
N LEU A 105 14.73 3.32 1.72
CA LEU A 105 15.40 4.60 1.47
C LEU A 105 16.45 4.54 0.35
N HIS A 106 16.96 3.36 -0.02
CA HIS A 106 18.05 3.22 -1.00
C HIS A 106 17.71 3.75 -2.40
N ASN A 107 16.45 3.74 -2.79
CA ASN A 107 16.03 4.22 -4.10
C ASN A 107 15.91 5.75 -4.19
N ARG A 108 16.11 6.46 -3.07
CA ARG A 108 15.95 7.91 -3.05
C ARG A 108 17.18 8.62 -3.63
N PRO A 109 16.97 9.66 -4.46
CA PRO A 109 18.07 10.38 -5.12
C PRO A 109 19.10 10.94 -4.12
N GLU A 110 18.65 11.39 -2.95
CA GLU A 110 19.48 12.00 -1.91
C GLU A 110 20.50 11.03 -1.28
N PHE A 111 20.20 9.72 -1.32
CA PHE A 111 21.08 8.68 -0.77
C PHE A 111 21.82 7.89 -1.85
N LYS A 112 21.64 8.23 -3.13
CA LYS A 112 22.35 7.57 -4.23
C LYS A 112 23.85 7.91 -4.16
N CYS A 113 24.65 6.88 -3.96
CA CYS A 113 26.10 6.92 -4.14
C CYS A 113 26.46 6.21 -5.44
N SER A 114 27.53 6.67 -6.11
CA SER A 114 28.07 5.95 -7.26
C SER A 114 28.55 4.56 -6.83
N MET A 115 28.52 3.58 -7.76
CA MET A 115 29.08 2.25 -7.49
C MET A 115 30.54 2.33 -7.02
N PHE A 116 31.31 3.25 -7.58
CA PHE A 116 32.70 3.49 -7.21
C PHE A 116 32.82 4.01 -5.75
N GLU A 117 32.01 5.00 -5.36
CA GLU A 117 31.97 5.55 -3.99
C GLU A 117 31.56 4.49 -2.96
N SER A 118 30.63 3.61 -3.32
CA SER A 118 30.19 2.50 -2.46
C SER A 118 31.24 1.41 -2.35
N PHE A 119 31.93 1.05 -3.46
CA PHE A 119 32.95 0.02 -3.48
C PHE A 119 34.19 0.42 -2.67
N PHE A 120 34.64 1.65 -2.81
CA PHE A 120 35.80 2.17 -2.08
C PHE A 120 35.47 2.75 -0.72
N ARG A 121 34.20 2.66 -0.27
CA ARG A 121 33.73 3.19 1.01
C ARG A 121 34.19 4.62 1.28
N LEU A 122 34.04 5.51 0.30
CA LEU A 122 34.45 6.90 0.42
C LEU A 122 33.65 7.64 1.51
N PRO A 123 34.16 8.76 2.07
CA PRO A 123 33.50 9.50 3.15
C PRO A 123 32.03 9.86 2.87
N ARG A 124 31.68 10.12 1.60
CA ARG A 124 30.31 10.40 1.16
C ARG A 124 29.36 9.21 1.38
N HIS A 125 29.84 7.97 1.17
CA HIS A 125 29.08 6.75 1.44
C HIS A 125 28.72 6.64 2.93
N PHE A 126 29.68 6.84 3.84
CA PHE A 126 29.42 6.78 5.28
C PHE A 126 28.46 7.88 5.75
N LYS A 127 28.56 9.08 5.16
CA LYS A 127 27.65 10.18 5.46
C LYS A 127 26.22 9.83 5.03
N ALA A 128 26.04 9.36 3.79
CA ALA A 128 24.74 8.94 3.26
C ALA A 128 24.13 7.81 4.11
N GLU A 129 24.91 6.79 4.51
CA GLU A 129 24.44 5.69 5.35
C GLU A 129 24.01 6.18 6.73
N ARG A 130 24.75 7.11 7.33
CA ARG A 130 24.41 7.70 8.63
C ARG A 130 23.11 8.50 8.56
N GLU A 131 22.92 9.33 7.54
CA GLU A 131 21.70 10.10 7.32
C GLU A 131 20.51 9.20 7.03
N MET A 132 20.70 8.17 6.18
CA MET A 132 19.69 7.14 5.91
C MET A 132 19.26 6.43 7.19
N ARG A 133 20.23 6.05 8.06
CA ARG A 133 19.93 5.42 9.33
C ARG A 133 19.15 6.36 10.27
N LYS A 134 19.51 7.65 10.32
CA LYS A 134 18.77 8.64 11.11
C LYS A 134 17.32 8.73 10.64
N LYS A 135 17.10 8.89 9.34
CA LYS A 135 15.75 8.96 8.75
C LYS A 135 14.94 7.68 8.95
N ALA A 136 15.60 6.52 8.88
CA ALA A 136 14.96 5.24 9.18
C ALA A 136 14.47 5.16 10.63
N ILE A 137 15.25 5.68 11.58
CA ILE A 137 14.86 5.73 13.00
C ILE A 137 13.69 6.70 13.21
N GLU A 138 13.67 7.85 12.54
CA GLU A 138 12.56 8.81 12.59
C GLU A 138 11.25 8.18 12.07
N ILE A 139 11.33 7.38 10.99
CA ILE A 139 10.18 6.61 10.50
C ILE A 139 9.77 5.57 11.54
N LEU A 140 10.70 4.79 12.09
CA LEU A 140 10.41 3.76 13.09
C LEU A 140 9.74 4.33 14.34
N ASP A 141 10.10 5.53 14.75
CA ASP A 141 9.50 6.21 15.92
C ASP A 141 8.00 6.41 15.74
N ILE A 142 7.55 6.75 14.54
CA ILE A 142 6.12 6.92 14.20
C ILE A 142 5.33 5.62 14.38
N PHE A 143 5.98 4.49 14.12
CA PHE A 143 5.39 3.16 14.28
C PHE A 143 5.58 2.56 15.69
N GLY A 144 6.25 3.29 16.61
CA GLY A 144 6.59 2.80 17.93
C GLY A 144 7.59 1.65 17.90
N LEU A 145 8.52 1.64 16.92
CA LEU A 145 9.53 0.59 16.70
C LEU A 145 10.96 1.08 16.90
N ALA A 146 11.15 2.31 17.39
CA ALA A 146 12.49 2.90 17.54
C ALA A 146 13.36 2.14 18.55
N GLU A 147 12.78 1.61 19.63
CA GLU A 147 13.47 0.83 20.65
C GLU A 147 13.98 -0.51 20.10
N GLU A 148 13.23 -1.14 19.19
CA GLU A 148 13.56 -2.42 18.55
C GLU A 148 14.48 -2.27 17.34
N ARG A 149 14.99 -1.07 17.04
CA ARG A 149 15.77 -0.79 15.80
C ARG A 149 16.92 -1.75 15.52
N ASN A 150 17.52 -2.32 16.56
CA ASN A 150 18.62 -3.27 16.43
C ASN A 150 18.19 -4.75 16.52
N THR A 151 16.91 -5.02 16.80
CA THR A 151 16.34 -6.37 16.85
C THR A 151 16.23 -6.92 15.42
N LEU A 152 16.42 -8.23 15.24
CA LEU A 152 16.15 -8.90 13.95
C LEU A 152 14.64 -8.88 13.66
N ALA A 153 14.26 -8.65 12.42
CA ALA A 153 12.86 -8.55 12.02
C ALA A 153 12.07 -9.85 12.35
N CYS A 154 12.67 -11.03 12.23
CA CYS A 154 12.04 -12.30 12.59
C CYS A 154 11.70 -12.44 14.08
N ASN A 155 12.35 -11.67 14.96
CA ASN A 155 12.13 -11.73 16.41
C ASN A 155 11.02 -10.78 16.90
N LEU A 156 10.44 -9.99 16.00
CA LEU A 156 9.31 -9.13 16.35
C LEU A 156 8.00 -9.95 16.44
N PRO A 157 7.08 -9.57 17.36
CA PRO A 157 5.70 -10.03 17.29
C PRO A 157 5.05 -9.69 15.95
N TYR A 158 4.05 -10.49 15.53
CA TYR A 158 3.40 -10.37 14.22
C TYR A 158 2.88 -8.94 13.92
N GLY A 159 2.18 -8.31 14.83
CA GLY A 159 1.68 -6.94 14.65
C GLY A 159 2.81 -5.91 14.45
N LYS A 160 3.95 -6.08 15.15
CA LYS A 160 5.14 -5.23 14.94
C LYS A 160 5.84 -5.52 13.62
N GLN A 161 5.84 -6.77 13.14
CA GLN A 161 6.34 -7.11 11.80
C GLN A 161 5.50 -6.42 10.71
N ARG A 162 4.17 -6.42 10.84
CA ARG A 162 3.27 -5.72 9.91
C ARG A 162 3.54 -4.22 9.90
N LYS A 163 3.69 -3.59 11.06
CA LYS A 163 4.08 -2.18 11.17
C LYS A 163 5.42 -1.90 10.49
N LEU A 164 6.41 -2.78 10.67
CA LEU A 164 7.72 -2.65 10.02
C LEU A 164 7.62 -2.75 8.49
N GLU A 165 6.76 -3.62 7.97
CA GLU A 165 6.52 -3.72 6.52
C GLU A 165 5.95 -2.42 5.95
N ILE A 166 4.97 -1.82 6.64
CA ILE A 166 4.39 -0.54 6.27
C ILE A 166 5.44 0.58 6.37
N ALA A 167 6.24 0.61 7.44
CA ALA A 167 7.34 1.57 7.62
C ALA A 167 8.36 1.50 6.49
N ARG A 168 8.71 0.30 6.02
CA ARG A 168 9.60 0.09 4.87
C ARG A 168 8.96 0.60 3.57
N ALA A 169 7.67 0.35 3.35
CA ALA A 169 6.96 0.86 2.18
C ALA A 169 6.89 2.41 2.22
N LEU A 170 6.60 2.99 3.37
CA LEU A 170 6.58 4.44 3.57
C LEU A 170 7.95 5.09 3.32
N ALA A 171 9.03 4.40 3.64
CA ALA A 171 10.40 4.90 3.43
C ALA A 171 10.71 5.21 1.95
N THR A 172 9.97 4.62 1.00
CA THR A 172 10.09 4.97 -0.42
C THR A 172 9.46 6.33 -0.78
N GLU A 173 8.81 7.01 0.18
CA GLU A 173 8.01 8.26 0.00
C GLU A 173 6.97 8.14 -1.12
N PRO A 174 6.07 7.17 -1.02
CA PRO A 174 5.08 6.99 -2.06
C PRO A 174 4.04 8.12 -2.06
N LYS A 175 3.49 8.42 -3.24
CA LYS A 175 2.30 9.27 -3.42
C LYS A 175 1.02 8.50 -3.11
N LEU A 176 1.06 7.18 -3.39
CA LEU A 176 -0.03 6.23 -3.14
C LEU A 176 0.53 4.98 -2.45
N LEU A 177 0.05 4.71 -1.25
CA LEU A 177 0.39 3.51 -0.49
C LEU A 177 -0.75 2.48 -0.61
N LEU A 178 -0.44 1.31 -1.13
CA LEU A 178 -1.36 0.19 -1.25
C LEU A 178 -1.18 -0.75 -0.05
N LEU A 179 -2.22 -0.92 0.76
CA LEU A 179 -2.23 -1.83 1.91
C LEU A 179 -3.11 -3.06 1.60
N ASP A 180 -2.49 -4.23 1.54
CA ASP A 180 -3.17 -5.49 1.22
C ASP A 180 -3.48 -6.26 2.49
N GLU A 181 -4.74 -6.22 2.94
CA GLU A 181 -5.25 -6.82 4.18
C GLU A 181 -4.34 -6.54 5.39
N PRO A 182 -4.11 -5.25 5.72
CA PRO A 182 -3.12 -4.89 6.72
C PRO A 182 -3.48 -5.38 8.14
N ALA A 183 -4.76 -5.59 8.46
CA ALA A 183 -5.22 -6.07 9.77
C ALA A 183 -5.33 -7.61 9.86
N ALA A 184 -5.08 -8.34 8.76
CA ALA A 184 -5.23 -9.79 8.77
C ALA A 184 -4.33 -10.48 9.80
N GLY A 185 -4.92 -11.36 10.63
CA GLY A 185 -4.19 -12.11 11.65
C GLY A 185 -3.87 -11.33 12.93
N MET A 186 -4.31 -10.07 13.05
CA MET A 186 -4.14 -9.24 14.24
C MET A 186 -5.27 -9.46 15.24
N ASN A 187 -4.95 -9.33 16.54
CA ASN A 187 -5.97 -9.24 17.56
C ASN A 187 -6.66 -7.86 17.58
N PRO A 188 -7.81 -7.68 18.25
CA PRO A 188 -8.55 -6.41 18.23
C PRO A 188 -7.75 -5.19 18.71
N HIS A 189 -6.83 -5.38 19.67
CA HIS A 189 -5.98 -4.30 20.18
C HIS A 189 -4.93 -3.88 19.12
N GLU A 190 -4.30 -4.85 18.48
CA GLU A 190 -3.33 -4.60 17.39
C GLU A 190 -4.00 -3.95 16.19
N THR A 191 -5.23 -4.38 15.85
CA THR A 191 -6.03 -3.80 14.76
C THR A 191 -6.34 -2.32 15.03
N GLU A 192 -6.75 -1.98 16.27
CA GLU A 192 -7.03 -0.59 16.65
C GLU A 192 -5.75 0.27 16.66
N ASP A 193 -4.64 -0.29 17.11
CA ASP A 193 -3.33 0.38 17.08
C ASP A 193 -2.83 0.61 15.64
N LEU A 194 -3.05 -0.36 14.75
CA LEU A 194 -2.79 -0.20 13.32
C LEU A 194 -3.67 0.88 12.71
N ARG A 195 -4.97 0.91 13.02
CA ARG A 195 -5.91 1.92 12.54
C ARG A 195 -5.43 3.33 12.87
N LYS A 196 -5.05 3.56 14.14
CA LYS A 196 -4.48 4.85 14.59
C LYS A 196 -3.20 5.18 13.85
N THR A 197 -2.33 4.19 13.65
CA THR A 197 -1.09 4.37 12.90
C THR A 197 -1.36 4.81 11.46
N VAL A 198 -2.28 4.17 10.75
CA VAL A 198 -2.62 4.52 9.37
C VAL A 198 -3.23 5.92 9.27
N GLN A 199 -4.09 6.32 10.21
CA GLN A 199 -4.61 7.69 10.29
C GLN A 199 -3.50 8.72 10.51
N LEU A 200 -2.57 8.44 11.43
CA LEU A 200 -1.41 9.29 11.69
C LEU A 200 -0.50 9.44 10.46
N LEU A 201 -0.33 8.37 9.67
CA LEU A 201 0.44 8.43 8.42
C LEU A 201 -0.19 9.40 7.42
N ARG A 202 -1.51 9.33 7.22
CA ARG A 202 -2.24 10.25 6.36
C ARG A 202 -2.01 11.71 6.77
N GLU A 203 -2.20 12.01 8.06
CA GLU A 203 -2.08 13.36 8.59
C GLU A 203 -0.64 13.91 8.53
N LYS A 204 0.34 13.07 8.87
CA LYS A 204 1.74 13.50 9.02
C LYS A 204 2.49 13.58 7.68
N PHE A 205 2.13 12.75 6.70
CA PHE A 205 2.84 12.65 5.42
C PHE A 205 2.02 13.12 4.22
N ASP A 206 0.76 13.56 4.43
CA ASP A 206 -0.15 13.94 3.33
C ASP A 206 -0.22 12.84 2.25
N ILE A 207 -0.22 11.56 2.69
CA ILE A 207 -0.18 10.39 1.83
C ILE A 207 -1.58 9.91 1.49
N THR A 208 -1.77 9.50 0.24
CA THR A 208 -2.98 8.82 -0.20
C THR A 208 -2.85 7.32 0.02
N ILE A 209 -3.89 6.69 0.55
CA ILE A 209 -3.88 5.27 0.91
C ILE A 209 -5.04 4.56 0.20
N LEU A 210 -4.73 3.48 -0.51
CA LEU A 210 -5.73 2.53 -1.01
C LEU A 210 -5.53 1.21 -0.28
N LEU A 211 -6.57 0.73 0.42
CA LEU A 211 -6.50 -0.51 1.18
C LEU A 211 -7.51 -1.55 0.67
N ILE A 212 -7.09 -2.81 0.70
CA ILE A 212 -7.98 -3.96 0.61
C ILE A 212 -8.21 -4.46 2.03
N GLU A 213 -9.46 -4.67 2.40
CA GLU A 213 -9.84 -5.29 3.66
C GLU A 213 -11.15 -6.05 3.52
N HIS A 214 -11.33 -7.03 4.40
CA HIS A 214 -12.57 -7.79 4.54
C HIS A 214 -13.26 -7.54 5.89
N ASP A 215 -12.58 -6.93 6.86
CA ASP A 215 -13.17 -6.47 8.11
C ASP A 215 -13.89 -5.13 7.89
N LEU A 216 -15.23 -5.21 7.77
CA LEU A 216 -16.08 -4.04 7.53
C LEU A 216 -16.04 -3.04 8.69
N LYS A 217 -15.72 -3.46 9.93
CA LYS A 217 -15.54 -2.55 11.06
C LYS A 217 -14.27 -1.72 10.92
N PHE A 218 -13.18 -2.35 10.49
CA PHE A 218 -11.94 -1.65 10.19
C PHE A 218 -12.16 -0.63 9.07
N VAL A 219 -12.78 -1.07 7.97
CA VAL A 219 -13.08 -0.22 6.80
C VAL A 219 -13.95 0.98 7.18
N SER A 220 -15.07 0.75 7.87
CA SER A 220 -15.99 1.83 8.29
C SER A 220 -15.38 2.83 9.25
N GLY A 221 -14.36 2.39 10.01
CA GLY A 221 -13.66 3.23 10.99
C GLY A 221 -12.50 4.06 10.42
N ILE A 222 -12.08 3.81 9.17
CA ILE A 222 -10.88 4.46 8.63
C ILE A 222 -11.06 5.01 7.20
N CYS A 223 -11.87 4.39 6.35
CA CYS A 223 -12.01 4.80 4.96
C CYS A 223 -12.98 5.98 4.81
N ASP A 224 -12.58 6.97 4.03
CA ASP A 224 -13.44 8.08 3.64
C ASP A 224 -14.47 7.60 2.60
N ARG A 225 -13.99 6.92 1.55
CA ARG A 225 -14.79 6.32 0.49
C ARG A 225 -14.36 4.89 0.21
N ILE A 226 -15.26 4.12 -0.38
CA ILE A 226 -15.01 2.74 -0.75
C ILE A 226 -15.56 2.41 -2.15
N THR A 227 -14.96 1.40 -2.77
CA THR A 227 -15.53 0.67 -3.91
C THR A 227 -15.73 -0.78 -3.50
N VAL A 228 -16.90 -1.31 -3.78
CA VAL A 228 -17.23 -2.71 -3.55
C VAL A 228 -17.18 -3.47 -4.86
N LEU A 229 -16.32 -4.48 -4.93
CA LEU A 229 -16.21 -5.40 -6.05
C LEU A 229 -16.99 -6.68 -5.78
N ASN A 230 -17.64 -7.21 -6.82
CA ASN A 230 -18.18 -8.56 -6.85
C ASN A 230 -17.95 -9.17 -8.22
N PHE A 231 -17.35 -10.36 -8.29
CA PHE A 231 -16.99 -11.05 -9.56
C PHE A 231 -16.34 -10.12 -10.60
N GLY A 232 -15.37 -9.31 -10.17
CA GLY A 232 -14.60 -8.42 -11.05
C GLY A 232 -15.30 -7.13 -11.46
N THR A 233 -16.53 -6.89 -11.04
CA THR A 233 -17.31 -5.68 -11.36
C THR A 233 -17.57 -4.83 -10.12
N VAL A 234 -17.72 -3.52 -10.31
CA VAL A 234 -18.13 -2.59 -9.24
C VAL A 234 -19.63 -2.71 -9.02
N ILE A 235 -20.06 -3.02 -7.80
CA ILE A 235 -21.48 -3.08 -7.41
C ILE A 235 -21.92 -1.87 -6.58
N ALA A 236 -21.00 -1.22 -5.87
CA ALA A 236 -21.28 0.03 -5.14
C ALA A 236 -20.00 0.88 -5.03
N GLN A 237 -20.18 2.20 -4.96
CA GLN A 237 -19.10 3.16 -4.77
C GLN A 237 -19.64 4.41 -4.07
N GLY A 238 -18.94 4.90 -3.06
CA GLY A 238 -19.37 6.10 -2.32
C GLY A 238 -18.71 6.23 -0.96
N SER A 239 -19.34 6.99 -0.05
CA SER A 239 -18.88 7.03 1.34
C SER A 239 -18.90 5.62 1.95
N ALA A 240 -17.96 5.34 2.86
CA ALA A 240 -17.92 4.01 3.49
C ALA A 240 -19.26 3.65 4.15
N LYS A 241 -19.92 4.65 4.77
CA LYS A 241 -21.22 4.45 5.44
C LYS A 241 -22.35 4.11 4.45
N ASP A 242 -22.44 4.83 3.33
CA ASP A 242 -23.55 4.62 2.39
C ASP A 242 -23.36 3.32 1.61
N ALA A 243 -22.15 3.07 1.10
CA ALA A 243 -21.87 1.88 0.31
C ALA A 243 -21.97 0.58 1.13
N LEU A 244 -21.64 0.58 2.43
CA LEU A 244 -21.81 -0.60 3.29
C LEU A 244 -23.28 -0.91 3.61
N ASN A 245 -24.17 0.07 3.50
CA ASN A 245 -25.62 -0.12 3.71
C ASN A 245 -26.37 -0.41 2.39
N ASP A 246 -25.69 -0.48 1.25
CA ASP A 246 -26.31 -0.81 -0.03
C ASP A 246 -26.83 -2.25 -0.01
N PRO A 247 -28.11 -2.49 -0.41
CA PRO A 247 -28.70 -3.84 -0.45
C PRO A 247 -27.95 -4.84 -1.31
N GLU A 248 -27.36 -4.41 -2.44
CA GLU A 248 -26.54 -5.28 -3.30
C GLU A 248 -25.25 -5.70 -2.60
N VAL A 249 -24.63 -4.80 -1.82
CA VAL A 249 -23.43 -5.10 -1.02
C VAL A 249 -23.77 -6.10 0.07
N ILE A 250 -24.84 -5.86 0.82
CA ILE A 250 -25.31 -6.77 1.87
C ILE A 250 -25.55 -8.17 1.29
N LYS A 251 -26.26 -8.25 0.15
CA LYS A 251 -26.53 -9.51 -0.57
C LYS A 251 -25.23 -10.21 -0.99
N ALA A 252 -24.25 -9.47 -1.49
CA ALA A 252 -22.97 -10.03 -1.94
C ALA A 252 -22.17 -10.68 -0.79
N TYR A 253 -22.26 -10.13 0.43
CA TYR A 253 -21.58 -10.67 1.61
C TYR A 253 -22.35 -11.79 2.33
N ILE A 254 -23.67 -11.76 2.31
CA ILE A 254 -24.50 -12.77 3.00
C ILE A 254 -24.82 -13.97 2.09
N GLY A 255 -24.69 -13.84 0.77
CA GLY A 255 -24.83 -14.95 -0.18
C GLY A 255 -26.29 -15.38 -0.41
N LYS A 256 -27.23 -14.47 -0.31
CA LYS A 256 -28.66 -14.73 -0.64
C LYS A 256 -29.14 -13.84 -1.76
#